data_00786bdf888808e6fe7a64f5398ebffa
#
_entry.id   00786bdf888808e6fe7a64f5398ebffa
#
_cell.length_a   1.000
_cell.length_b   1.000
_cell.length_c   1.000
_cell.angle_alpha   90.00
_cell.angle_beta   90.00
_cell.angle_gamma   90.00
#
_symmetry.space_group_name_H-M   'P 1'
#
loop_
_entity.id
_entity.type
_entity.pdbx_description
1 polymer ?
#
loop_
_entity_poly.entity_id
_entity_poly.type
_entity_poly.pdbx_seq_one_letter_code
_entity_poly.pdbx_strand_id
1 'polypeptide(L)' 'MSAYEVRVDKHWQGKKYNVSLVSWERNGSGMTSGRAFEVPLKKAMKEAERQSELYNAPIIKMWENE' A
#
# COMPACT_ATOMS: atom_id res chain seq x y z
N MET A 1 14.66 -3.44 9.73
CA MET A 1 14.00 -3.41 8.42
C MET A 1 12.65 -4.09 8.51
N SER A 2 11.60 -3.46 8.01
CA SER A 2 10.27 -4.06 8.05
C SER A 2 10.15 -5.15 6.99
N ALA A 3 9.49 -6.27 7.34
CA ALA A 3 9.18 -7.33 6.40
C ALA A 3 7.96 -7.00 5.54
N TYR A 4 7.33 -5.86 5.78
CA TYR A 4 6.11 -5.44 5.09
C TYR A 4 6.26 -4.04 4.52
N GLU A 5 5.50 -3.78 3.45
CA GLU A 5 5.33 -2.44 2.90
C GLU A 5 3.85 -2.22 2.65
N VAL A 6 3.38 -0.99 2.91
CA VAL A 6 2.04 -0.59 2.53
C VAL A 6 2.17 0.26 1.27
N ARG A 7 1.66 -0.22 0.16
CA ARG A 7 1.73 0.48 -1.12
C ARG A 7 0.40 1.12 -1.45
N VAL A 8 0.44 2.38 -1.83
CA VAL A 8 -0.74 3.10 -2.30
C VAL A 8 -0.51 3.41 -3.78
N ASP A 9 -1.36 2.85 -4.63
CA ASP A 9 -1.28 3.02 -6.07
C ASP A 9 -2.41 3.92 -6.56
N LYS A 10 -2.11 4.76 -7.54
CA LYS A 10 -3.14 5.56 -8.19
C LYS A 10 -3.80 4.72 -9.27
N HIS A 11 -5.12 4.65 -9.24
CA HIS A 11 -5.87 3.95 -10.28
C HIS A 11 -5.79 4.72 -11.59
N TRP A 12 -5.65 4.01 -12.71
CA TRP A 12 -5.49 4.64 -14.02
C TRP A 12 -6.73 5.42 -14.49
N GLN A 13 -7.90 5.11 -13.95
CA GLN A 13 -9.14 5.79 -14.29
C GLN A 13 -9.53 6.82 -13.23
N GLY A 14 -8.85 7.96 -13.21
CA GLY A 14 -9.33 9.10 -12.43
C GLY A 14 -8.78 9.22 -11.03
N LYS A 15 -9.65 9.63 -10.08
CA LYS A 15 -9.25 10.04 -8.73
C LYS A 15 -9.42 8.93 -7.71
N LYS A 16 -9.14 7.71 -8.10
CA LYS A 16 -9.26 6.55 -7.22
C LYS A 16 -7.89 5.95 -6.93
N TYR A 17 -7.77 5.31 -5.78
CA TYR A 17 -6.51 4.75 -5.31
C TYR A 17 -6.72 3.35 -4.75
N ASN A 18 -5.67 2.55 -4.80
CA ASN A 18 -5.68 1.21 -4.24
C ASN A 18 -4.63 1.11 -3.15
N VAL A 19 -4.93 0.37 -2.10
CA VAL A 19 -4.00 0.13 -1.00
C VAL A 19 -3.70 -1.36 -0.96
N SER A 20 -2.41 -1.70 -0.92
CA SER A 20 -1.95 -3.09 -0.87
C SER A 20 -0.93 -3.25 0.23
N LEU A 21 -0.95 -4.40 0.88
CA LEU A 21 0.08 -4.79 1.83
C LEU A 21 0.99 -5.81 1.14
N VAL A 22 2.27 -5.50 1.09
CA VAL A 22 3.28 -6.38 0.49
C VAL A 22 4.12 -6.98 1.60
N SER A 23 4.20 -8.29 1.64
CA SER A 23 5.07 -8.99 2.58
C SER A 23 6.26 -9.58 1.81
N TRP A 24 7.44 -9.47 2.40
CA TRP A 24 8.67 -9.98 1.80
C TRP A 24 9.19 -11.18 2.57
N GLU A 25 9.54 -12.23 1.86
CA GLU A 25 10.13 -13.43 2.45
C GLU A 25 11.66 -13.38 2.34
N ARG A 26 12.34 -14.27 3.07
CA ARG A 26 13.80 -14.32 3.11
C ARG A 26 14.44 -14.60 1.75
N ASN A 27 13.73 -15.29 0.88
CA ASN A 27 14.24 -15.62 -0.46
C ASN A 27 14.01 -14.51 -1.48
N GLY A 28 13.51 -13.35 -1.06
CA GLY A 28 13.26 -12.23 -1.95
C GLY A 28 11.89 -12.25 -2.62
N SER A 29 11.09 -13.31 -2.45
CA SER A 29 9.75 -13.31 -3.00
C SER A 29 8.80 -12.50 -2.11
N GLY A 30 7.82 -11.87 -2.74
CA GLY A 30 6.84 -11.07 -2.04
C GLY A 30 5.42 -11.53 -2.34
N MET A 31 4.53 -11.31 -1.38
CA MET A 31 3.10 -11.54 -1.56
C MET A 31 2.37 -10.23 -1.38
N THR A 32 1.41 -9.96 -2.26
CA THR A 32 0.62 -8.74 -2.21
C THR A 32 -0.82 -9.08 -1.84
N SER A 33 -1.33 -8.42 -0.81
CA SER A 33 -2.72 -8.56 -0.38
C SER A 33 -3.42 -7.23 -0.54
N GLY A 34 -4.53 -7.20 -1.27
CA GLY A 34 -5.32 -5.99 -1.42
C GLY A 34 -6.03 -5.63 -0.12
N ARG A 35 -6.00 -4.35 0.23
CA ARG A 35 -6.64 -3.84 1.46
C ARG A 35 -7.79 -2.90 1.16
N ALA A 36 -7.64 -2.08 0.11
CA ALA A 36 -8.70 -1.21 -0.35
C ALA A 36 -8.55 -1.00 -1.84
N PHE A 37 -9.64 -0.95 -2.58
CA PHE A 37 -9.62 -0.79 -4.02
C PHE A 37 -10.58 0.31 -4.45
N GLU A 38 -10.13 1.13 -5.41
CA GLU A 38 -10.93 2.17 -6.04
C GLU A 38 -11.60 3.09 -5.01
N VAL A 39 -10.79 3.56 -4.05
CA VAL A 39 -11.28 4.48 -3.01
C VAL A 39 -10.68 5.87 -3.21
N PRO A 40 -11.33 6.93 -2.70
CA PRO A 40 -10.75 8.28 -2.73
C PRO A 40 -9.42 8.33 -1.98
N LEU A 41 -8.55 9.26 -2.35
CA LEU A 41 -7.24 9.43 -1.72
C LEU A 41 -7.33 9.50 -0.19
N LYS A 42 -8.29 10.25 0.32
CA LYS A 42 -8.47 10.41 1.76
C LYS A 42 -8.69 9.06 2.46
N LYS A 43 -9.55 8.22 1.89
CA LYS A 43 -9.79 6.88 2.43
C LYS A 43 -8.58 5.97 2.24
N ALA A 44 -7.92 6.08 1.09
CA ALA A 44 -6.73 5.28 0.81
C ALA A 44 -5.63 5.57 1.83
N MET A 45 -5.35 6.85 2.10
CA MET A 45 -4.34 7.23 3.08
C MET A 45 -4.69 6.79 4.48
N LYS A 46 -5.96 6.89 4.86
CA LYS A 46 -6.44 6.44 6.16
C LYS A 46 -6.23 4.94 6.35
N GLU A 47 -6.57 4.15 5.34
CA GLU A 47 -6.34 2.70 5.37
C GLU A 47 -4.84 2.37 5.37
N ALA A 48 -4.06 3.11 4.58
CA ALA A 48 -2.61 2.92 4.55
C ALA A 48 -1.99 3.18 5.93
N GLU A 49 -2.39 4.24 6.60
CA GLU A 49 -1.92 4.54 7.95
C GLU A 49 -2.28 3.45 8.94
N ARG A 50 -3.50 2.94 8.85
CA ARG A 50 -3.95 1.84 9.71
C ARG A 50 -3.10 0.59 9.50
N GLN A 51 -2.86 0.21 8.25
CA GLN A 51 -2.04 -0.95 7.93
C GLN A 51 -0.57 -0.73 8.33
N SER A 52 -0.07 0.48 8.16
CA SER A 52 1.28 0.85 8.56
C SER A 52 1.49 0.66 10.07
N GLU A 53 0.55 1.10 10.89
CA GLU A 53 0.61 0.91 12.33
C GLU A 53 0.51 -0.57 12.71
N LEU A 54 -0.44 -1.27 12.09
CA LEU A 54 -0.73 -2.66 12.42
C LEU A 54 0.46 -3.58 12.13
N TYR A 55 1.17 -3.32 11.03
CA TYR A 55 2.28 -4.16 10.58
C TYR A 55 3.65 -3.53 10.77
N ASN A 56 3.70 -2.33 11.34
CA ASN A 56 4.93 -1.56 11.49
C ASN A 56 5.67 -1.45 10.15
N ALA A 57 4.95 -1.02 9.12
CA ALA A 57 5.42 -1.01 7.74
C ALA A 57 5.46 0.41 7.18
N PRO A 58 6.43 0.73 6.31
CA PRO A 58 6.46 2.04 5.66
C PRO A 58 5.34 2.16 4.63
N ILE A 59 4.87 3.39 4.41
CA ILE A 59 3.88 3.70 3.39
C ILE A 59 4.62 4.19 2.15
N ILE A 60 4.40 3.50 1.03
CA ILE A 60 5.00 3.84 -0.26
C ILE A 60 3.93 4.39 -1.19
N LYS A 61 4.05 5.65 -1.54
CA LYS A 61 3.15 6.29 -2.50
C LYS A 61 3.74 6.12 -3.90
N MET A 62 3.19 5.21 -4.66
CA MET A 62 3.79 4.80 -5.93
C MET A 62 3.84 5.92 -6.97
N TRP A 63 2.89 6.84 -6.95
CA TRP A 63 2.85 7.96 -7.91
C TRP A 63 3.95 9.01 -7.67
N GLU A 64 4.54 9.06 -6.51
CA GLU A 64 5.61 10.00 -6.21
C GLU A 64 6.96 9.60 -6.81
N ASN A 65 7.07 8.36 -7.25
CA ASN A 65 8.30 7.81 -7.83
C ASN A 65 8.27 7.76 -9.37
N GLU A 66 7.27 8.35 -9.98
CA GLU A 66 7.14 8.40 -11.44
C GLU A 66 7.92 9.57 -12.05
#